data_6eebf3846f8018863d5fef6fe713993a
#
_entry.id   6eebf3846f8018863d5fef6fe713993a
#
_cell.length_a   1.000
_cell.length_b   1.000
_cell.length_c   1.000
_cell.angle_alpha   90.00
_cell.angle_beta   90.00
_cell.angle_gamma   90.00
#
_symmetry.space_group_name_H-M   'P 1'
#
loop_
_entity.id
_entity.type
_entity.pdbx_description
1 polymer ?
#
loop_
_entity_poly.entity_id
_entity_poly.type
_entity_poly.pdbx_seq_one_letter_code
_entity_poly.pdbx_strand_id
1 'polypeptide(L)'
;MKSVVFFIGLVSACFCHPIEFHDDPFRQLEEVWPTPTESRIASGAPGPKYWQQRADYNLKVRLTEKKNLLTGNGRIVYHNQSPHTLKYIWMQLDRNKFTPGSMGHQTSEAPRLGKMQYDSFEALLLRETFDGGFKITKLTDDSGIQLEHRVVDTMMRVDLPEPLKPGQKFIYRIDWHYTITDSRTSGGRSNMEKFEKGGKIFEIAQWYPRVCAYTDVRGW
;
A
#
# COMPACT_ATOMS: atom_id res chain seq x y z
N MET A 1 -30.20 -59.32 37.57
CA MET A 1 -29.66 -57.98 37.60
C MET A 1 -28.49 -57.92 36.68
N LYS A 2 -28.62 -57.24 35.52
CA LYS A 2 -27.54 -57.05 34.53
C LYS A 2 -27.10 -55.56 34.64
N SER A 3 -25.87 -55.36 35.11
CA SER A 3 -25.27 -54.02 35.19
C SER A 3 -24.77 -53.63 33.78
N VAL A 4 -25.28 -52.52 33.28
CA VAL A 4 -24.77 -51.88 32.03
C VAL A 4 -23.76 -50.83 32.45
N VAL A 5 -22.51 -50.98 32.02
CA VAL A 5 -21.45 -49.97 32.25
C VAL A 5 -21.43 -49.08 31.02
N PHE A 6 -21.71 -47.79 31.21
CA PHE A 6 -21.58 -46.75 30.16
C PHE A 6 -20.15 -46.21 30.20
N PHE A 7 -19.43 -46.40 29.07
CA PHE A 7 -18.16 -45.76 28.84
C PHE A 7 -18.42 -44.39 28.18
N ILE A 8 -18.19 -43.31 28.93
CA ILE A 8 -18.19 -41.94 28.40
C ILE A 8 -16.76 -41.67 27.87
N GLY A 9 -16.60 -41.72 26.54
CA GLY A 9 -15.37 -41.31 25.88
C GLY A 9 -15.23 -39.80 25.91
N LEU A 10 -14.22 -39.29 26.63
CA LEU A 10 -13.84 -37.88 26.65
C LEU A 10 -13.14 -37.58 25.32
N VAL A 11 -13.82 -36.93 24.38
CA VAL A 11 -13.18 -36.38 23.17
C VAL A 11 -12.49 -35.09 23.56
N SER A 12 -11.17 -35.14 23.74
CA SER A 12 -10.33 -33.96 23.91
C SER A 12 -10.23 -33.23 22.59
N ALA A 13 -11.02 -32.19 22.40
CA ALA A 13 -10.85 -31.28 21.26
C ALA A 13 -9.56 -30.47 21.46
N CYS A 14 -8.54 -30.81 20.72
CA CYS A 14 -7.31 -30.04 20.66
C CYS A 14 -7.64 -28.72 19.90
N PHE A 15 -7.93 -27.66 20.63
CA PHE A 15 -8.04 -26.31 20.08
C PHE A 15 -6.64 -25.84 19.73
N CYS A 16 -6.27 -25.97 18.47
CA CYS A 16 -5.10 -25.29 17.94
C CYS A 16 -5.42 -23.78 17.90
N HIS A 17 -4.97 -23.04 18.91
CA HIS A 17 -5.02 -21.59 18.87
C HIS A 17 -4.06 -21.14 17.79
N PRO A 18 -4.46 -20.22 16.89
CA PRO A 18 -3.50 -19.56 16.02
C PRO A 18 -2.50 -18.82 16.92
N ILE A 19 -1.22 -19.13 16.75
CA ILE A 19 -0.15 -18.43 17.43
C ILE A 19 -0.20 -16.97 16.95
N GLU A 20 -0.68 -16.06 17.79
CA GLU A 20 -0.57 -14.62 17.54
C GLU A 20 0.87 -14.21 17.78
N PHE A 21 1.60 -13.99 16.67
CA PHE A 21 3.01 -13.63 16.67
C PHE A 21 3.30 -12.18 17.05
N HIS A 22 2.39 -11.48 17.73
CA HIS A 22 2.47 -10.02 17.86
C HIS A 22 3.33 -9.50 19.01
N ASP A 23 3.73 -10.30 19.99
CA ASP A 23 4.32 -9.79 21.23
C ASP A 23 5.71 -10.33 21.58
N ASP A 24 6.43 -10.98 20.66
CA ASP A 24 7.79 -11.42 20.94
C ASP A 24 8.82 -10.33 20.53
N PRO A 25 9.46 -9.64 21.53
CA PRO A 25 10.49 -8.64 21.25
C PRO A 25 11.76 -9.24 20.60
N PHE A 26 11.93 -10.56 20.62
CA PHE A 26 13.05 -11.27 20.01
C PHE A 26 12.73 -11.90 18.65
N ARG A 27 11.54 -11.63 18.10
CA ARG A 27 11.11 -12.17 16.81
C ARG A 27 12.12 -11.98 15.66
N GLN A 28 13.02 -11.00 15.75
CA GLN A 28 14.11 -10.80 14.78
C GLN A 28 15.17 -11.90 14.84
N LEU A 29 15.23 -12.67 15.91
CA LEU A 29 16.21 -13.72 16.12
C LEU A 29 15.69 -15.11 15.72
N GLU A 30 14.38 -15.26 15.56
CA GLU A 30 13.73 -16.50 15.12
C GLU A 30 12.97 -16.26 13.81
N GLU A 31 13.51 -16.77 12.72
CA GLU A 31 12.82 -16.78 11.44
C GLU A 31 11.86 -17.98 11.38
N VAL A 32 10.60 -17.73 11.73
CA VAL A 32 9.55 -18.76 11.63
C VAL A 32 9.04 -18.82 10.20
N TRP A 33 9.42 -19.84 9.47
CA TRP A 33 8.92 -20.10 8.12
C TRP A 33 7.44 -20.52 8.19
N PRO A 34 6.59 -20.00 7.27
CA PRO A 34 5.20 -20.42 7.19
C PRO A 34 5.13 -21.93 6.96
N THR A 35 4.26 -22.63 7.71
CA THR A 35 3.98 -24.04 7.48
C THR A 35 3.41 -24.27 6.09
N PRO A 36 3.68 -25.42 5.45
CA PRO A 36 3.08 -25.77 4.16
C PRO A 36 1.55 -25.72 4.23
N THR A 37 0.95 -25.19 3.17
CA THR A 37 -0.51 -25.11 3.01
C THR A 37 -0.90 -25.73 1.66
N GLU A 38 -2.20 -25.79 1.35
CA GLU A 38 -2.65 -26.15 0.01
C GLU A 38 -2.25 -25.11 -1.06
N SER A 39 -2.01 -23.85 -0.64
CA SER A 39 -1.57 -22.77 -1.52
C SER A 39 -0.07 -22.75 -1.74
N ARG A 40 0.73 -23.23 -0.76
CA ARG A 40 2.20 -23.30 -0.86
C ARG A 40 2.76 -24.55 -0.25
N ILE A 41 3.73 -25.14 -0.94
CA ILE A 41 4.49 -26.29 -0.42
C ILE A 41 5.61 -25.80 0.51
N ALA A 42 6.29 -26.74 1.19
CA ALA A 42 7.34 -26.43 2.19
C ALA A 42 8.50 -25.56 1.66
N SER A 43 8.82 -25.64 0.38
CA SER A 43 9.84 -24.78 -0.26
C SER A 43 9.36 -23.37 -0.59
N GLY A 44 8.10 -23.02 -0.27
CA GLY A 44 7.48 -21.75 -0.65
C GLY A 44 6.94 -21.69 -2.09
N ALA A 45 7.14 -22.73 -2.89
CA ALA A 45 6.61 -22.79 -4.25
C ALA A 45 5.08 -22.90 -4.27
N PRO A 46 4.41 -22.43 -5.35
CA PRO A 46 2.97 -22.53 -5.50
C PRO A 46 2.46 -23.97 -5.38
N GLY A 47 1.44 -24.18 -4.57
CA GLY A 47 0.72 -25.43 -4.40
C GLY A 47 -0.51 -25.54 -5.31
N PRO A 48 -1.30 -26.62 -5.22
CA PRO A 48 -2.44 -26.87 -6.11
C PRO A 48 -3.59 -25.85 -5.97
N LYS A 49 -3.71 -25.16 -4.81
CA LYS A 49 -4.72 -24.13 -4.58
C LYS A 49 -4.11 -22.73 -4.51
N TYR A 50 -2.96 -22.52 -5.14
CA TYR A 50 -2.33 -21.20 -5.19
C TYR A 50 -3.20 -20.19 -5.94
N TRP A 51 -3.27 -18.98 -5.42
CA TRP A 51 -4.03 -17.89 -6.00
C TRP A 51 -3.23 -16.58 -5.96
N GLN A 52 -3.58 -15.66 -6.84
CA GLN A 52 -3.08 -14.29 -6.86
C GLN A 52 -4.25 -13.35 -7.08
N GLN A 53 -4.21 -12.20 -6.41
CA GLN A 53 -5.17 -11.14 -6.67
C GLN A 53 -4.88 -10.46 -8.01
N ARG A 54 -5.92 -9.85 -8.58
CA ARG A 54 -5.80 -9.09 -9.82
C ARG A 54 -6.44 -7.72 -9.66
N ALA A 55 -5.76 -6.68 -10.14
CA ALA A 55 -6.31 -5.33 -10.25
C ALA A 55 -6.09 -4.82 -11.68
N ASP A 56 -7.16 -4.47 -12.37
CA ASP A 56 -7.13 -3.88 -13.70
C ASP A 56 -7.31 -2.37 -13.57
N TYR A 57 -6.43 -1.60 -14.25
CA TYR A 57 -6.42 -0.15 -14.18
C TYR A 57 -6.74 0.45 -15.55
N ASN A 58 -7.71 1.37 -15.59
CA ASN A 58 -7.93 2.25 -16.72
C ASN A 58 -7.70 3.68 -16.24
N LEU A 59 -6.56 4.26 -16.63
CA LEU A 59 -6.08 5.54 -16.11
C LEU A 59 -6.03 6.59 -17.21
N LYS A 60 -6.51 7.80 -16.91
CA LYS A 60 -6.34 8.98 -17.74
C LYS A 60 -5.51 9.99 -16.96
N VAL A 61 -4.45 10.49 -17.56
CA VAL A 61 -3.47 11.34 -16.88
C VAL A 61 -3.11 12.54 -17.71
N ARG A 62 -2.91 13.67 -17.05
CA ARG A 62 -2.44 14.94 -17.64
C ARG A 62 -1.27 15.48 -16.87
N LEU A 63 -0.19 15.76 -17.56
CA LEU A 63 0.93 16.53 -17.05
C LEU A 63 0.80 17.99 -17.49
N THR A 64 0.79 18.90 -16.52
CA THR A 64 0.80 20.36 -16.76
C THR A 64 2.18 20.90 -16.43
N GLU A 65 3.06 20.96 -17.42
CA GLU A 65 4.49 21.32 -17.29
C GLU A 65 4.72 22.66 -16.58
N LYS A 66 3.94 23.68 -16.93
CA LYS A 66 4.09 25.03 -16.32
C LYS A 66 3.89 25.03 -14.81
N LYS A 67 3.07 24.11 -14.29
CA LYS A 67 2.75 23.98 -12.87
C LYS A 67 3.45 22.82 -12.19
N ASN A 68 4.23 22.00 -12.91
CA ASN A 68 4.77 20.74 -12.47
C ASN A 68 3.68 19.83 -11.84
N LEU A 69 2.46 19.89 -12.38
CA LEU A 69 1.29 19.25 -11.81
C LEU A 69 0.91 18.02 -12.62
N LEU A 70 0.78 16.88 -11.95
CA LEU A 70 0.17 15.68 -12.52
C LEU A 70 -1.24 15.55 -11.95
N THR A 71 -2.22 15.41 -12.84
CA THR A 71 -3.62 15.14 -12.51
C THR A 71 -4.01 13.82 -13.15
N GLY A 72 -4.66 12.95 -12.41
CA GLY A 72 -5.11 11.66 -12.91
C GLY A 72 -6.50 11.32 -12.44
N ASN A 73 -7.18 10.50 -13.23
CA ASN A 73 -8.35 9.76 -12.82
C ASN A 73 -8.22 8.30 -13.24
N GLY A 74 -8.81 7.42 -12.46
CA GLY A 74 -8.74 5.99 -12.69
C GLY A 74 -10.05 5.28 -12.41
N ARG A 75 -10.37 4.30 -13.25
CA ARG A 75 -11.34 3.25 -12.95
C ARG A 75 -10.58 1.97 -12.70
N ILE A 76 -10.73 1.42 -11.50
CA ILE A 76 -10.02 0.23 -11.06
C ILE A 76 -11.04 -0.90 -10.89
N VAL A 77 -10.70 -2.09 -11.39
CA VAL A 77 -11.45 -3.32 -11.17
C VAL A 77 -10.58 -4.26 -10.34
N TYR A 78 -10.95 -4.46 -9.09
CA TYR A 78 -10.28 -5.39 -8.21
C TYR A 78 -11.00 -6.72 -8.20
N HIS A 79 -10.27 -7.81 -8.47
CA HIS A 79 -10.79 -9.17 -8.49
C HIS A 79 -10.30 -9.93 -7.27
N ASN A 80 -11.22 -10.35 -6.41
CA ASN A 80 -10.90 -11.18 -5.26
C ASN A 80 -10.79 -12.65 -5.70
N GLN A 81 -9.58 -13.09 -6.00
CA GLN A 81 -9.27 -14.48 -6.35
C GLN A 81 -8.83 -15.32 -5.14
N SER A 82 -8.79 -14.73 -3.94
CA SER A 82 -8.51 -15.45 -2.72
C SER A 82 -9.72 -16.23 -2.22
N PRO A 83 -9.53 -17.23 -1.35
CA PRO A 83 -10.63 -17.91 -0.66
C PRO A 83 -11.27 -17.07 0.44
N HIS A 84 -10.78 -15.85 0.69
CA HIS A 84 -11.19 -15.01 1.80
C HIS A 84 -12.21 -13.96 1.35
N THR A 85 -13.13 -13.61 2.27
CA THR A 85 -14.02 -12.46 2.08
C THR A 85 -13.32 -11.20 2.56
N LEU A 86 -13.20 -10.20 1.69
CA LEU A 86 -12.51 -8.94 1.99
C LEU A 86 -13.53 -7.87 2.37
N LYS A 87 -13.26 -7.14 3.46
CA LYS A 87 -14.09 -6.02 3.93
C LYS A 87 -13.51 -4.66 3.56
N TYR A 88 -12.27 -4.61 3.16
CA TYR A 88 -11.54 -3.41 2.77
C TYR A 88 -10.43 -3.75 1.78
N ILE A 89 -9.90 -2.72 1.12
CA ILE A 89 -8.74 -2.80 0.23
C ILE A 89 -7.70 -1.81 0.74
N TRP A 90 -6.43 -2.22 0.75
CA TRP A 90 -5.32 -1.30 0.97
C TRP A 90 -4.76 -0.79 -0.35
N MET A 91 -4.45 0.50 -0.38
CA MET A 91 -3.77 1.16 -1.50
C MET A 91 -2.48 1.82 -1.02
N GLN A 92 -1.47 1.80 -1.88
CA GLN A 92 -0.22 2.52 -1.69
C GLN A 92 -0.31 3.92 -2.29
N LEU A 93 0.07 4.90 -1.51
CA LEU A 93 0.20 6.31 -1.88
C LEU A 93 1.67 6.71 -1.76
N ASP A 94 2.54 6.11 -2.58
CA ASP A 94 4.01 6.24 -2.46
C ASP A 94 4.50 7.70 -2.44
N ARG A 95 3.79 8.58 -3.14
CA ARG A 95 4.11 10.02 -3.18
C ARG A 95 3.97 10.73 -1.83
N ASN A 96 3.19 10.17 -0.91
CA ASN A 96 2.97 10.78 0.41
C ASN A 96 4.26 10.87 1.25
N LYS A 97 5.32 10.14 0.88
CA LYS A 97 6.65 10.34 1.47
C LYS A 97 7.18 11.78 1.27
N PHE A 98 6.65 12.53 0.30
CA PHE A 98 6.99 13.93 0.04
C PHE A 98 6.00 14.92 0.68
N THR A 99 5.16 14.46 1.59
CA THR A 99 4.28 15.32 2.39
C THR A 99 5.05 15.81 3.63
N PRO A 100 4.95 17.08 4.00
CA PRO A 100 5.54 17.58 5.25
C PRO A 100 5.12 16.73 6.45
N GLY A 101 6.07 16.39 7.32
CA GLY A 101 5.82 15.57 8.50
C GLY A 101 5.56 14.07 8.23
N SER A 102 5.75 13.59 7.00
CA SER A 102 5.68 12.17 6.70
C SER A 102 6.72 11.36 7.46
N MET A 103 6.47 10.06 7.63
CA MET A 103 7.46 9.13 8.20
C MET A 103 8.82 9.22 7.49
N GLY A 104 8.81 9.39 6.15
CA GLY A 104 10.01 9.57 5.36
C GLY A 104 10.82 10.82 5.73
N HIS A 105 10.16 11.91 6.15
CA HIS A 105 10.83 13.09 6.69
C HIS A 105 11.37 12.86 8.09
N GLN A 106 10.56 12.26 8.97
CA GLN A 106 10.92 12.04 10.38
C GLN A 106 12.07 11.04 10.55
N THR A 107 12.20 10.05 9.66
CA THR A 107 13.27 9.03 9.72
C THR A 107 14.49 9.37 8.86
N SER A 108 14.51 10.52 8.18
CA SER A 108 15.67 10.95 7.41
C SER A 108 16.82 11.34 8.36
N GLU A 109 18.05 11.05 7.94
CA GLU A 109 19.25 11.48 8.69
C GLU A 109 19.27 12.99 8.83
N ALA A 110 19.62 13.46 10.03
CA ALA A 110 19.83 14.88 10.28
C ALA A 110 21.00 15.40 9.41
N PRO A 111 20.81 16.53 8.70
CA PRO A 111 21.86 17.09 7.87
C PRO A 111 23.05 17.54 8.71
N ARG A 112 24.26 17.34 8.20
CA ARG A 112 25.49 17.83 8.84
C ARG A 112 25.60 19.35 8.66
N LEU A 113 25.10 20.12 9.61
CA LEU A 113 25.02 21.58 9.52
C LEU A 113 26.38 22.30 9.58
N GLY A 114 27.44 21.68 10.13
CA GLY A 114 28.72 22.35 10.39
C GLY A 114 29.52 22.82 9.18
N LYS A 115 29.18 22.35 7.96
CA LYS A 115 29.83 22.75 6.68
C LYS A 115 28.82 22.72 5.52
N MET A 116 27.59 23.09 5.77
CA MET A 116 26.56 23.11 4.73
C MET A 116 26.74 24.33 3.82
N GLN A 117 26.73 24.09 2.50
CA GLN A 117 26.70 25.18 1.52
C GLN A 117 25.29 25.81 1.50
N TYR A 118 25.21 27.08 1.13
CA TYR A 118 23.95 27.84 1.08
C TYR A 118 22.88 27.13 0.26
N ASP A 119 23.23 26.65 -0.94
CA ASP A 119 22.30 25.95 -1.82
C ASP A 119 21.73 24.66 -1.20
N SER A 120 22.56 23.96 -0.40
CA SER A 120 22.11 22.77 0.33
C SER A 120 21.14 23.11 1.46
N PHE A 121 21.36 24.26 2.12
CA PHE A 121 20.48 24.76 3.15
C PHE A 121 19.12 25.21 2.56
N GLU A 122 19.14 25.93 1.43
CA GLU A 122 17.93 26.29 0.71
C GLU A 122 17.12 25.06 0.28
N ALA A 123 17.80 24.05 -0.30
CA ALA A 123 17.17 22.79 -0.68
C ALA A 123 16.52 22.07 0.52
N LEU A 124 17.16 22.13 1.69
CA LEU A 124 16.60 21.57 2.93
C LEU A 124 15.30 22.29 3.32
N LEU A 125 15.31 23.63 3.35
CA LEU A 125 14.11 24.41 3.67
C LEU A 125 12.97 24.15 2.69
N LEU A 126 13.26 24.10 1.40
CA LEU A 126 12.29 23.76 0.36
C LEU A 126 11.70 22.36 0.56
N ARG A 127 12.52 21.40 0.97
CA ARG A 127 12.06 20.03 1.25
C ARG A 127 11.09 19.97 2.42
N GLU A 128 11.33 20.73 3.49
CA GLU A 128 10.48 20.74 4.69
C GLU A 128 9.09 21.36 4.44
N THR A 129 9.00 22.26 3.49
CA THR A 129 7.76 22.99 3.18
C THR A 129 7.02 22.47 1.97
N PHE A 130 7.67 21.66 1.14
CA PHE A 130 7.09 21.17 -0.11
C PHE A 130 6.11 20.00 0.13
N ASP A 131 4.89 20.15 -0.37
CA ASP A 131 3.89 19.08 -0.34
C ASP A 131 3.73 18.44 -1.74
N GLY A 132 4.41 17.32 -1.93
CA GLY A 132 4.36 16.52 -3.15
C GLY A 132 3.51 15.24 -3.03
N GLY A 133 2.75 15.11 -1.94
CA GLY A 133 1.89 13.96 -1.69
C GLY A 133 0.63 13.94 -2.56
N PHE A 134 0.01 12.78 -2.67
CA PHE A 134 -1.27 12.63 -3.36
C PHE A 134 -2.38 13.44 -2.67
N LYS A 135 -3.13 14.19 -3.47
CA LYS A 135 -4.40 14.81 -3.09
C LYS A 135 -5.52 14.00 -3.75
N ILE A 136 -6.17 13.15 -2.99
CA ILE A 136 -7.32 12.38 -3.45
C ILE A 136 -8.54 13.31 -3.41
N THR A 137 -9.09 13.63 -4.57
CA THR A 137 -10.21 14.57 -4.70
C THR A 137 -11.54 13.87 -4.85
N LYS A 138 -11.51 12.60 -5.28
CA LYS A 138 -12.71 11.77 -5.41
C LYS A 138 -12.35 10.31 -5.23
N LEU A 139 -13.16 9.58 -4.49
CA LEU A 139 -13.10 8.12 -4.36
C LEU A 139 -14.52 7.58 -4.25
N THR A 140 -15.00 6.93 -5.31
CA THR A 140 -16.39 6.45 -5.38
C THR A 140 -16.44 5.02 -5.91
N ASP A 141 -17.53 4.33 -5.62
CA ASP A 141 -17.86 3.10 -6.35
C ASP A 141 -18.26 3.39 -7.82
N ASP A 142 -18.59 2.35 -8.58
CA ASP A 142 -18.98 2.49 -9.99
C ASP A 142 -20.33 3.21 -10.18
N SER A 143 -21.17 3.23 -9.13
CA SER A 143 -22.45 3.97 -9.09
C SER A 143 -22.28 5.45 -8.74
N GLY A 144 -21.08 5.87 -8.32
CA GLY A 144 -20.76 7.23 -7.92
C GLY A 144 -20.96 7.53 -6.43
N ILE A 145 -21.25 6.52 -5.62
CA ILE A 145 -21.36 6.66 -4.16
C ILE A 145 -19.97 6.80 -3.57
N GLN A 146 -19.79 7.80 -2.69
CA GLN A 146 -18.53 8.05 -1.99
C GLN A 146 -18.15 6.86 -1.12
N LEU A 147 -16.86 6.46 -1.19
CA LEU A 147 -16.31 5.40 -0.37
C LEU A 147 -15.62 5.97 0.87
N GLU A 148 -15.87 5.33 2.00
CA GLU A 148 -15.15 5.61 3.25
C GLU A 148 -13.70 5.17 3.12
N HIS A 149 -12.78 6.04 3.52
CA HIS A 149 -11.36 5.75 3.46
C HIS A 149 -10.57 6.48 4.55
N ARG A 150 -9.42 5.92 4.90
CA ARG A 150 -8.47 6.50 5.83
C ARG A 150 -7.07 6.47 5.24
N VAL A 151 -6.41 7.61 5.23
CA VAL A 151 -4.99 7.74 4.84
C VAL A 151 -4.12 7.77 6.08
N VAL A 152 -3.10 6.92 6.11
CA VAL A 152 -2.06 6.90 7.11
C VAL A 152 -0.73 6.86 6.38
N ASP A 153 -0.01 7.97 6.39
CA ASP A 153 1.25 8.17 5.68
C ASP A 153 1.15 7.75 4.20
N THR A 154 1.88 6.72 3.78
CA THR A 154 1.89 6.22 2.40
C THR A 154 0.83 5.15 2.13
N MET A 155 -0.07 4.89 3.06
CA MET A 155 -1.08 3.86 2.95
C MET A 155 -2.49 4.46 3.02
N MET A 156 -3.40 3.93 2.21
CA MET A 156 -4.82 4.26 2.26
C MET A 156 -5.65 2.99 2.37
N ARG A 157 -6.44 2.89 3.42
CA ARG A 157 -7.48 1.87 3.55
C ARG A 157 -8.77 2.40 2.93
N VAL A 158 -9.40 1.59 2.10
CA VAL A 158 -10.71 1.84 1.51
C VAL A 158 -11.68 0.78 2.04
N ASP A 159 -12.69 1.19 2.78
CA ASP A 159 -13.71 0.29 3.29
C ASP A 159 -14.73 -0.03 2.18
N LEU A 160 -15.05 -1.31 2.03
CA LEU A 160 -15.99 -1.75 1.01
C LEU A 160 -17.42 -1.63 1.53
N PRO A 161 -18.38 -1.10 0.72
CA PRO A 161 -19.79 -1.00 1.14
C PRO A 161 -20.39 -2.36 1.52
N GLU A 162 -19.99 -3.40 0.77
CA GLU A 162 -20.37 -4.79 1.01
C GLU A 162 -19.13 -5.69 1.00
N PRO A 163 -19.09 -6.74 1.83
CA PRO A 163 -17.99 -7.68 1.84
C PRO A 163 -17.78 -8.36 0.48
N LEU A 164 -16.58 -8.28 -0.07
CA LEU A 164 -16.20 -8.85 -1.36
C LEU A 164 -15.86 -10.33 -1.21
N LYS A 165 -16.75 -11.21 -1.63
CA LYS A 165 -16.59 -12.66 -1.52
C LYS A 165 -15.58 -13.20 -2.55
N PRO A 166 -15.05 -14.44 -2.33
CA PRO A 166 -14.23 -15.13 -3.31
C PRO A 166 -14.85 -15.14 -4.71
N GLY A 167 -14.05 -14.89 -5.74
CA GLY A 167 -14.49 -14.84 -7.14
C GLY A 167 -15.23 -13.58 -7.56
N GLN A 168 -15.59 -12.70 -6.64
CA GLN A 168 -16.26 -11.44 -6.95
C GLN A 168 -15.26 -10.35 -7.35
N LYS A 169 -15.78 -9.30 -7.98
CA LYS A 169 -15.03 -8.10 -8.34
C LYS A 169 -15.66 -6.87 -7.71
N PHE A 170 -14.84 -5.89 -7.37
CA PHE A 170 -15.24 -4.56 -6.93
C PHE A 170 -14.70 -3.51 -7.89
N ILE A 171 -15.54 -2.56 -8.27
CA ILE A 171 -15.19 -1.50 -9.20
C ILE A 171 -15.28 -0.18 -8.48
N TYR A 172 -14.24 0.63 -8.59
CA TYR A 172 -14.21 1.96 -8.01
C TYR A 172 -13.46 2.96 -8.88
N ARG A 173 -13.69 4.24 -8.62
CA ARG A 173 -13.11 5.37 -9.32
C ARG A 173 -12.35 6.24 -8.34
N ILE A 174 -11.19 6.71 -8.77
CA ILE A 174 -10.34 7.58 -7.97
C ILE A 174 -9.82 8.72 -8.82
N ASP A 175 -9.94 9.95 -8.31
CA ASP A 175 -9.35 11.15 -8.90
C ASP A 175 -8.29 11.70 -7.96
N TRP A 176 -7.13 12.05 -8.52
CA TRP A 176 -5.99 12.55 -7.74
C TRP A 176 -5.20 13.60 -8.48
N HIS A 177 -4.42 14.34 -7.73
CA HIS A 177 -3.36 15.17 -8.27
C HIS A 177 -2.22 15.30 -7.26
N TYR A 178 -1.07 15.73 -7.74
CA TYR A 178 0.06 16.13 -6.91
C TYR A 178 1.02 17.02 -7.69
N THR A 179 1.83 17.81 -6.96
CA THR A 179 2.91 18.61 -7.54
C THR A 179 4.19 17.78 -7.62
N ILE A 180 4.84 17.78 -8.78
CA ILE A 180 6.10 17.08 -8.99
C ILE A 180 7.22 17.92 -8.40
N THR A 181 8.05 17.29 -7.58
CA THR A 181 9.18 17.90 -6.88
C THR A 181 10.27 18.34 -7.86
N ASP A 182 10.97 19.41 -7.56
CA ASP A 182 12.24 19.77 -8.22
C ASP A 182 13.36 18.84 -7.71
N SER A 183 14.24 18.39 -8.59
CA SER A 183 15.34 17.47 -8.26
C SER A 183 16.30 18.04 -7.20
N ARG A 184 16.39 19.37 -7.11
CA ARG A 184 17.18 20.06 -6.08
C ARG A 184 16.57 19.94 -4.68
N THR A 185 15.25 19.80 -4.60
CA THR A 185 14.51 19.70 -3.33
C THR A 185 14.55 18.31 -2.74
N SER A 186 14.43 17.29 -3.58
CA SER A 186 14.49 15.89 -3.14
C SER A 186 15.20 15.04 -4.16
N GLY A 187 16.27 14.37 -3.75
CA GLY A 187 16.99 13.42 -4.59
C GLY A 187 16.14 12.21 -4.98
N GLY A 188 16.65 11.41 -5.93
CA GLY A 188 16.05 10.17 -6.38
C GLY A 188 15.08 10.31 -7.55
N ARG A 189 14.35 9.25 -7.89
CA ARG A 189 13.36 9.20 -8.96
C ARG A 189 12.08 9.91 -8.56
N SER A 190 11.29 10.37 -9.51
CA SER A 190 10.01 11.07 -9.32
C SER A 190 10.12 12.58 -9.16
N ASN A 191 11.06 13.17 -9.86
CA ASN A 191 11.36 14.59 -9.82
C ASN A 191 11.22 15.25 -11.20
N MET A 192 11.28 16.56 -11.21
CA MET A 192 11.48 17.39 -12.39
C MET A 192 12.86 18.03 -12.32
N GLU A 193 13.59 17.98 -13.39
CA GLU A 193 14.87 18.66 -13.58
C GLU A 193 14.75 19.72 -14.67
N LYS A 194 15.26 20.91 -14.38
CA LYS A 194 15.24 22.03 -15.34
C LYS A 194 16.66 22.28 -15.84
N PHE A 195 16.81 22.30 -17.18
CA PHE A 195 18.06 22.61 -17.86
C PHE A 195 18.03 24.01 -18.46
N GLU A 196 19.16 24.68 -18.44
CA GLU A 196 19.26 26.04 -18.97
C GLU A 196 18.89 26.15 -20.45
N LYS A 197 19.29 25.18 -21.26
CA LYS A 197 19.08 25.17 -22.71
C LYS A 197 18.13 24.10 -23.23
N GLY A 198 17.62 23.23 -22.39
CA GLY A 198 16.88 22.03 -22.81
C GLY A 198 15.45 21.92 -22.31
N GLY A 199 14.98 22.87 -21.52
CA GLY A 199 13.64 22.77 -20.93
C GLY A 199 13.62 21.93 -19.66
N LYS A 200 12.54 21.15 -19.46
CA LYS A 200 12.32 20.31 -18.28
C LYS A 200 12.30 18.82 -18.65
N ILE A 201 12.89 18.00 -17.80
CA ILE A 201 12.74 16.55 -17.83
C ILE A 201 11.91 16.15 -16.60
N PHE A 202 10.93 15.28 -16.81
CA PHE A 202 10.09 14.72 -15.74
C PHE A 202 10.36 13.22 -15.65
N GLU A 203 10.95 12.79 -14.53
CA GLU A 203 11.04 11.39 -14.16
C GLU A 203 9.94 11.09 -13.15
N ILE A 204 8.98 10.23 -13.51
CA ILE A 204 7.79 10.02 -12.69
C ILE A 204 7.62 8.53 -12.40
N ALA A 205 8.12 8.10 -11.25
CA ALA A 205 7.89 6.76 -10.70
C ALA A 205 6.75 6.78 -9.69
N GLN A 206 6.10 5.61 -9.47
CA GLN A 206 4.99 5.43 -8.52
C GLN A 206 3.94 6.56 -8.58
N TRP A 207 3.52 6.91 -9.79
CA TRP A 207 2.78 8.12 -10.13
C TRP A 207 1.26 8.03 -9.95
N TYR A 208 0.74 6.86 -9.62
CA TYR A 208 -0.68 6.64 -9.38
C TYR A 208 -0.92 5.82 -8.10
N PRO A 209 -2.06 6.00 -7.43
CA PRO A 209 -2.46 5.17 -6.30
C PRO A 209 -2.61 3.70 -6.71
N ARG A 210 -1.89 2.80 -6.05
CA ARG A 210 -1.85 1.37 -6.39
C ARG A 210 -2.49 0.52 -5.31
N VAL A 211 -3.18 -0.54 -5.71
CA VAL A 211 -3.66 -1.55 -4.76
C VAL A 211 -2.47 -2.32 -4.20
N CYS A 212 -2.47 -2.56 -2.89
CA CYS A 212 -1.47 -3.40 -2.23
C CYS A 212 -1.62 -4.86 -2.63
N ALA A 213 -0.55 -5.62 -2.49
CA ALA A 213 -0.61 -7.06 -2.67
C ALA A 213 -1.31 -7.70 -1.46
N TYR A 214 -2.36 -8.46 -1.72
CA TYR A 214 -2.96 -9.37 -0.76
C TYR A 214 -2.49 -10.78 -1.08
N THR A 215 -1.81 -11.42 -0.14
CA THR A 215 -1.13 -12.70 -0.39
C THR A 215 -1.64 -13.79 0.54
N ASP A 216 -1.38 -15.03 0.16
CA ASP A 216 -1.68 -16.23 0.94
C ASP A 216 -0.83 -16.35 2.21
N VAL A 217 0.34 -15.70 2.24
CA VAL A 217 1.30 -15.77 3.37
C VAL A 217 1.02 -14.73 4.44
N ARG A 218 0.72 -13.48 4.03
CA ARG A 218 0.64 -12.33 4.95
C ARG A 218 -0.71 -11.63 4.97
N GLY A 219 -1.63 -12.00 4.08
CA GLY A 219 -2.82 -11.21 3.83
C GLY A 219 -2.46 -9.87 3.19
N TRP A 220 -3.02 -8.79 3.72
CA TRP A 220 -2.63 -7.43 3.36
C TRP A 220 -1.27 -7.05 3.91
#